data_fe482ea68a11726a5d552e3722faaaef
#
_entry.id   fe482ea68a11726a5d552e3722faaaef
#
_cell.length_a   1.000
_cell.length_b   1.000
_cell.length_c   1.000
_cell.angle_alpha   90.00
_cell.angle_beta   90.00
_cell.angle_gamma   90.00
#
_symmetry.space_group_name_H-M   'P 1'
#
loop_
_entity.id
_entity.type
_entity.pdbx_description
1 polymer ?
#
loop_
_entity_poly.entity_id
_entity_poly.type
_entity_poly.pdbx_seq_one_letter_code
_entity_poly.pdbx_strand_id
1 'polypeptide(L)'
;MFELQSVDEEGVMEIRCQKDQKKVLKIHIPAWGQKDFNVTVNGKVLADTALHDGYLVIDADPKAGDVIRLELPMEFRVLDNKSDAAFVNLAYGPYILAALSEEKEFLAAPAVEEIHMVDGKLQFEANGMKMIPLPEVDMEAYHVYFHKE
;
A
#
# COMPACT_ATOMS: atom_id res chain seq x y z
N MET A 1 14.07 15.90 15.14
CA MET A 1 12.92 16.11 14.24
C MET A 1 13.10 15.20 13.05
N PHE A 2 12.04 14.56 12.64
CA PHE A 2 12.00 13.72 11.44
C PHE A 2 11.13 14.40 10.38
N GLU A 3 11.55 14.30 9.15
CA GLU A 3 10.74 14.62 7.99
C GLU A 3 10.28 13.30 7.37
N LEU A 4 8.98 13.14 7.21
CA LEU A 4 8.35 11.95 6.66
C LEU A 4 7.88 12.24 5.24
N GLN A 5 8.34 11.47 4.29
CA GLN A 5 7.77 11.39 2.96
C GLN A 5 6.75 10.23 2.95
N SER A 6 5.54 10.49 2.48
CA SER A 6 4.50 9.46 2.37
C SER A 6 4.92 8.34 1.43
N VAL A 7 4.26 7.19 1.57
CA VAL A 7 4.44 6.06 0.64
C VAL A 7 4.10 6.53 -0.78
N ASP A 8 5.01 6.37 -1.69
CA ASP A 8 4.82 6.67 -3.11
C ASP A 8 4.10 5.53 -3.86
N GLU A 9 3.93 5.69 -5.17
CA GLU A 9 3.27 4.71 -6.03
C GLU A 9 4.02 3.37 -6.14
N GLU A 10 5.30 3.36 -5.80
CA GLU A 10 6.15 2.16 -5.78
C GLU A 10 6.22 1.49 -4.40
N GLY A 11 5.51 2.02 -3.41
CA GLY A 11 5.51 1.50 -2.05
C GLY A 11 6.71 1.97 -1.21
N VAL A 12 7.38 3.03 -1.62
CA VAL A 12 8.57 3.56 -0.95
C VAL A 12 8.21 4.68 0.00
N MET A 13 8.72 4.60 1.22
CA MET A 13 8.64 5.67 2.22
C MET A 13 10.05 6.04 2.70
N GLU A 14 10.35 7.33 2.76
CA GLU A 14 11.60 7.84 3.33
C GLU A 14 11.35 8.66 4.58
N ILE A 15 12.19 8.43 5.59
CA ILE A 15 12.23 9.19 6.81
C ILE A 15 13.63 9.81 6.93
N ARG A 16 13.69 11.13 6.95
CA ARG A 16 14.95 11.89 7.09
C ARG A 16 15.07 12.44 8.49
N CYS A 17 16.20 12.19 9.13
CA CYS A 17 16.51 12.76 10.44
C CYS A 17 17.10 14.17 10.26
N GLN A 18 16.43 15.17 10.82
CA GLN A 18 16.88 16.56 10.72
C GLN A 18 17.81 17.01 11.85
N LYS A 19 17.81 16.27 12.95
CA LYS A 19 18.65 16.57 14.14
C LYS A 19 19.03 15.26 14.82
N ASP A 20 20.21 15.26 15.45
CA ASP A 20 20.64 14.16 16.31
C ASP A 20 19.58 13.88 17.39
N GLN A 21 19.22 12.63 17.54
CA GLN A 21 18.24 12.22 18.54
C GLN A 21 18.68 10.92 19.21
N LYS A 22 18.52 10.89 20.53
CA LYS A 22 18.64 9.66 21.33
C LYS A 22 17.24 9.08 21.55
N LYS A 23 16.65 8.55 20.51
CA LYS A 23 15.28 8.00 20.57
C LYS A 23 15.18 6.76 19.71
N VAL A 24 14.44 5.80 20.22
CA VAL A 24 13.98 4.64 19.46
C VAL A 24 12.91 5.10 18.47
N LEU A 25 13.07 4.78 17.20
CA LEU A 25 12.07 5.01 16.19
C LEU A 25 11.20 3.76 16.06
N LYS A 26 9.89 3.93 16.18
CA LYS A 26 8.91 2.89 15.93
C LYS A 26 8.12 3.23 14.67
N ILE A 27 8.16 2.34 13.69
CA ILE A 27 7.44 2.48 12.41
C ILE A 27 6.38 1.40 12.36
N HIS A 28 5.12 1.80 12.23
CA HIS A 28 4.04 0.85 11.99
C HIS A 28 4.11 0.32 10.56
N ILE A 29 4.20 -1.00 10.41
CA ILE A 29 4.12 -1.67 9.12
C ILE A 29 2.69 -2.18 8.95
N PRO A 30 1.94 -1.72 7.95
CA PRO A 30 0.56 -2.16 7.75
C PRO A 30 0.53 -3.66 7.46
N ALA A 31 -0.56 -4.33 7.85
CA ALA A 31 -0.69 -5.79 7.73
C ALA A 31 -0.41 -6.30 6.30
N TRP A 32 -0.83 -5.54 5.29
CA TRP A 32 -0.59 -5.89 3.88
C TRP A 32 0.89 -5.80 3.46
N GLY A 33 1.72 -5.03 4.18
CA GLY A 33 3.13 -4.83 3.90
C GLY A 33 4.08 -5.60 4.81
N GLN A 34 3.58 -6.37 5.78
CA GLN A 34 4.42 -7.06 6.78
C GLN A 34 5.21 -8.24 6.23
N LYS A 35 4.79 -8.77 5.08
CA LYS A 35 5.50 -9.83 4.38
C LYS A 35 6.42 -9.22 3.33
N ASP A 36 7.69 -9.59 3.37
CA ASP A 36 8.69 -9.22 2.36
C ASP A 36 8.96 -7.70 2.21
N PHE A 37 8.79 -6.91 3.29
CA PHE A 37 9.24 -5.52 3.29
C PHE A 37 10.76 -5.41 3.46
N ASN A 38 11.34 -4.34 2.94
CA ASN A 38 12.77 -4.06 3.06
C ASN A 38 13.01 -2.71 3.74
N VAL A 39 14.02 -2.66 4.59
CA VAL A 39 14.42 -1.42 5.29
C VAL A 39 15.91 -1.19 5.13
N THR A 40 16.28 0.00 4.76
CA THR A 40 17.67 0.46 4.74
C THR A 40 17.84 1.68 5.61
N VAL A 41 19.01 1.77 6.22
CA VAL A 41 19.48 2.96 6.94
C VAL A 41 20.76 3.44 6.25
N ASN A 42 20.72 4.62 5.67
CA ASN A 42 21.82 5.18 4.85
C ASN A 42 22.29 4.19 3.76
N GLY A 43 21.35 3.51 3.11
CA GLY A 43 21.60 2.54 2.04
C GLY A 43 22.07 1.15 2.52
N LYS A 44 22.24 0.93 3.83
CA LYS A 44 22.59 -0.37 4.39
C LYS A 44 21.32 -1.10 4.85
N VAL A 45 21.15 -2.34 4.42
CA VAL A 45 20.01 -3.17 4.83
C VAL A 45 20.04 -3.38 6.35
N LEU A 46 18.89 -3.15 6.99
CA LEU A 46 18.70 -3.41 8.40
C LEU A 46 18.66 -4.92 8.65
N ALA A 47 19.54 -5.42 9.53
CA ALA A 47 19.68 -6.85 9.78
C ALA A 47 18.51 -7.43 10.60
N ASP A 48 18.01 -6.68 11.57
CA ASP A 48 16.87 -7.08 12.40
C ASP A 48 15.62 -6.30 11.98
N THR A 49 14.69 -7.01 11.34
CA THR A 49 13.40 -6.49 10.89
C THR A 49 12.23 -7.16 11.59
N ALA A 50 12.46 -7.77 12.77
CA ALA A 50 11.40 -8.38 13.55
C ALA A 50 10.35 -7.34 13.96
N LEU A 51 9.08 -7.67 13.76
CA LEU A 51 7.97 -6.81 14.14
C LEU A 51 7.48 -7.15 15.55
N HIS A 52 7.20 -6.11 16.32
CA HIS A 52 6.57 -6.20 17.63
C HIS A 52 5.21 -5.50 17.57
N ASP A 53 4.14 -6.27 17.63
CA ASP A 53 2.74 -5.76 17.48
C ASP A 53 2.54 -4.92 16.20
N GLY A 54 3.17 -5.33 15.09
CA GLY A 54 3.11 -4.63 13.81
C GLY A 54 4.05 -3.42 13.70
N TYR A 55 4.92 -3.18 14.69
CA TYR A 55 5.90 -2.10 14.66
C TYR A 55 7.32 -2.63 14.43
N LEU A 56 7.99 -2.01 13.48
CA LEU A 56 9.45 -2.12 13.35
C LEU A 56 10.09 -1.15 14.35
N VAL A 57 11.01 -1.66 15.16
CA VAL A 57 11.75 -0.87 16.13
C VAL A 57 13.19 -0.66 15.61
N ILE A 58 13.56 0.57 15.39
CA ILE A 58 14.92 0.96 15.01
C ILE A 58 15.58 1.62 16.22
N ASP A 59 16.42 0.86 16.88
CA ASP A 59 17.21 1.30 18.02
C ASP A 59 18.61 1.72 17.53
N ALA A 60 18.65 2.80 16.80
CA ALA A 60 19.89 3.42 16.36
C ALA A 60 19.76 4.90 16.62
N ASP A 61 20.57 5.46 17.52
CA ASP A 61 20.59 6.90 17.75
C ASP A 61 20.70 7.67 16.43
N PRO A 62 19.59 8.05 15.78
CA PRO A 62 19.62 8.63 14.47
C PRO A 62 20.31 10.00 14.51
N LYS A 63 21.20 10.22 13.56
CA LYS A 63 21.96 11.46 13.38
C LYS A 63 21.30 12.36 12.34
N ALA A 64 21.57 13.65 12.45
CA ALA A 64 21.17 14.60 11.42
C ALA A 64 21.70 14.15 10.04
N GLY A 65 20.83 14.06 9.07
CA GLY A 65 21.15 13.59 7.72
C GLY A 65 20.95 12.10 7.50
N ASP A 66 20.68 11.31 8.53
CA ASP A 66 20.34 9.90 8.35
C ASP A 66 19.04 9.75 7.59
N VAL A 67 19.03 8.79 6.67
CA VAL A 67 17.87 8.43 5.83
C VAL A 67 17.50 6.99 6.09
N ILE A 68 16.27 6.79 6.54
CA ILE A 68 15.65 5.48 6.67
C ILE A 68 14.70 5.34 5.47
N ARG A 69 14.91 4.30 4.66
CA ARG A 69 14.08 3.98 3.51
C ARG A 69 13.37 2.65 3.77
N LEU A 70 12.05 2.68 3.69
CA LEU A 70 11.18 1.53 3.79
C LEU A 70 10.58 1.25 2.42
N GLU A 71 10.68 0.02 1.96
CA GLU A 71 10.05 -0.47 0.74
C GLU A 71 9.01 -1.53 1.11
N LEU A 72 7.75 -1.25 0.79
CA LEU A 72 6.62 -2.14 1.03
C LEU A 72 6.24 -2.88 -0.26
N PRO A 73 5.90 -4.18 -0.20
CA PRO A 73 5.46 -4.92 -1.37
C PRO A 73 4.12 -4.36 -1.86
N MET A 74 4.04 -3.96 -3.12
CA MET A 74 2.81 -3.49 -3.76
C MET A 74 2.15 -4.68 -4.47
N GLU A 75 1.15 -5.26 -3.85
CA GLU A 75 0.45 -6.45 -4.34
C GLU A 75 -1.06 -6.22 -4.42
N PHE A 76 -1.70 -6.91 -5.36
CA PHE A 76 -3.16 -6.97 -5.41
C PHE A 76 -3.71 -7.89 -4.33
N ARG A 77 -4.79 -7.46 -3.70
CA ARG A 77 -5.47 -8.24 -2.65
C ARG A 77 -6.97 -8.15 -2.80
N VAL A 78 -7.64 -9.25 -2.48
CA VAL A 78 -9.08 -9.29 -2.29
C VAL A 78 -9.38 -9.13 -0.80
N LEU A 79 -10.22 -8.18 -0.47
CA LEU A 79 -10.64 -7.89 0.90
C LEU A 79 -12.08 -8.30 1.09
N ASP A 80 -12.32 -9.25 1.99
CA ASP A 80 -13.69 -9.67 2.32
C ASP A 80 -14.48 -8.52 2.98
N ASN A 81 -15.69 -8.33 2.53
CA ASN A 81 -16.58 -7.37 3.17
C ASN A 81 -17.15 -7.98 4.46
N LYS A 82 -16.88 -7.31 5.59
CA LYS A 82 -17.32 -7.78 6.90
C LYS A 82 -18.84 -7.68 7.11
N SER A 83 -19.49 -6.80 6.37
CA SER A 83 -20.93 -6.57 6.50
C SER A 83 -21.77 -7.47 5.58
N ASP A 84 -21.21 -7.91 4.47
CA ASP A 84 -21.87 -8.80 3.54
C ASP A 84 -20.84 -9.70 2.85
N ALA A 85 -20.92 -11.00 3.13
CA ALA A 85 -19.98 -11.99 2.61
C ALA A 85 -20.11 -12.25 1.09
N ALA A 86 -21.16 -11.74 0.46
CA ALA A 86 -21.34 -11.82 -1.00
C ALA A 86 -20.47 -10.83 -1.77
N PHE A 87 -19.87 -9.85 -1.07
CA PHE A 87 -19.09 -8.79 -1.68
C PHE A 87 -17.65 -8.79 -1.20
N VAL A 88 -16.78 -8.29 -2.08
CA VAL A 88 -15.37 -8.05 -1.82
C VAL A 88 -14.98 -6.65 -2.29
N ASN A 89 -13.88 -6.16 -1.76
CA ASN A 89 -13.16 -5.00 -2.29
C ASN A 89 -11.84 -5.47 -2.89
N LEU A 90 -11.33 -4.73 -3.86
CA LEU A 90 -10.00 -4.94 -4.43
C LEU A 90 -9.05 -3.87 -3.94
N ALA A 91 -7.84 -4.25 -3.62
CA ALA A 91 -6.80 -3.33 -3.17
C ALA A 91 -5.47 -3.61 -3.88
N TYR A 92 -4.69 -2.55 -4.05
CA TYR A 92 -3.30 -2.60 -4.49
C TYR A 92 -2.45 -1.80 -3.52
N GLY A 93 -1.57 -2.48 -2.78
CA GLY A 93 -0.87 -1.83 -1.67
C GLY A 93 -1.84 -1.12 -0.71
N PRO A 94 -1.68 0.18 -0.45
CA PRO A 94 -2.58 0.96 0.40
C PRO A 94 -3.89 1.38 -0.26
N TYR A 95 -4.02 1.20 -1.60
CA TYR A 95 -5.12 1.76 -2.37
C TYR A 95 -6.28 0.78 -2.50
N ILE A 96 -7.49 1.24 -2.18
CA ILE A 96 -8.71 0.57 -2.60
C ILE A 96 -8.96 0.95 -4.06
N LEU A 97 -9.30 -0.04 -4.88
CA LEU A 97 -9.54 0.14 -6.30
C LEU A 97 -11.02 0.37 -6.59
N ALA A 98 -11.29 1.33 -7.46
CA ALA A 98 -12.61 1.62 -8.00
C ALA A 98 -12.65 1.22 -9.48
N ALA A 99 -13.64 0.41 -9.87
CA ALA A 99 -13.91 0.13 -11.26
C ALA A 99 -14.77 1.23 -11.86
N LEU A 100 -14.32 1.82 -12.95
CA LEU A 100 -15.07 2.85 -13.66
C LEU A 100 -16.14 2.19 -14.53
N SER A 101 -17.40 2.34 -14.16
CA SER A 101 -18.54 1.77 -14.90
C SER A 101 -19.83 2.49 -14.55
N GLU A 102 -20.68 2.67 -15.54
CA GLU A 102 -22.06 3.18 -15.39
C GLU A 102 -23.09 2.06 -15.16
N GLU A 103 -22.66 0.80 -15.09
CA GLU A 103 -23.54 -0.32 -14.78
C GLU A 103 -24.26 -0.09 -13.46
N LYS A 104 -25.52 -0.46 -13.38
CA LYS A 104 -26.32 -0.30 -12.16
C LYS A 104 -26.21 -1.49 -11.23
N GLU A 105 -25.87 -2.65 -11.76
CA GLU A 105 -25.67 -3.87 -11.01
C GLU A 105 -24.20 -4.01 -10.58
N PHE A 106 -23.98 -4.69 -9.48
CA PHE A 106 -22.61 -4.93 -9.01
C PHE A 106 -21.84 -5.80 -10.00
N LEU A 107 -20.61 -5.40 -10.26
CA LEU A 107 -19.70 -6.12 -11.13
C LEU A 107 -19.16 -7.36 -10.42
N ALA A 108 -18.87 -8.41 -11.17
CA ALA A 108 -18.16 -9.57 -10.65
C ALA A 108 -16.70 -9.21 -10.34
N ALA A 109 -16.18 -9.72 -9.24
CA ALA A 109 -14.78 -9.53 -8.91
C ALA A 109 -13.88 -10.27 -9.92
N PRO A 110 -12.92 -9.62 -10.57
CA PRO A 110 -11.92 -10.32 -11.36
C PRO A 110 -10.99 -11.13 -10.45
N ALA A 111 -10.43 -12.20 -10.97
CA ALA A 111 -9.34 -12.89 -10.30
C ALA A 111 -8.11 -11.98 -10.23
N VAL A 112 -7.34 -12.07 -9.14
CA VAL A 112 -6.17 -11.20 -8.93
C VAL A 112 -5.16 -11.34 -10.08
N GLU A 113 -5.02 -12.53 -10.64
CA GLU A 113 -4.12 -12.85 -11.75
C GLU A 113 -4.53 -12.20 -13.08
N GLU A 114 -5.80 -11.79 -13.18
CA GLU A 114 -6.33 -11.10 -14.37
C GLU A 114 -6.12 -9.59 -14.33
N ILE A 115 -5.75 -9.05 -13.15
CA ILE A 115 -5.52 -7.62 -12.98
C ILE A 115 -4.10 -7.27 -13.39
N HIS A 116 -3.95 -6.32 -14.28
CA HIS A 116 -2.65 -5.83 -14.71
C HIS A 116 -2.61 -4.32 -14.74
N MET A 117 -1.41 -3.78 -14.50
CA MET A 117 -1.14 -2.35 -14.56
C MET A 117 -1.07 -1.88 -16.01
N VAL A 118 -1.67 -0.74 -16.30
CA VAL A 118 -1.64 -0.12 -17.63
C VAL A 118 -0.63 1.03 -17.63
N ASP A 119 0.29 1.00 -18.59
CA ASP A 119 1.28 2.07 -18.85
C ASP A 119 2.13 2.48 -17.64
N GLY A 120 2.39 1.56 -16.69
CA GLY A 120 3.22 1.82 -15.52
C GLY A 120 2.68 2.89 -14.57
N LYS A 121 1.41 3.25 -14.69
CA LYS A 121 0.69 4.15 -13.79
C LYS A 121 -0.23 3.36 -12.87
N LEU A 122 -0.76 4.00 -11.81
CA LEU A 122 -1.79 3.43 -10.95
C LEU A 122 -3.15 3.34 -11.68
N GLN A 123 -3.14 2.76 -12.86
CA GLN A 123 -4.31 2.42 -13.67
C GLN A 123 -4.23 0.93 -13.98
N PHE A 124 -5.32 0.24 -13.75
CA PHE A 124 -5.39 -1.21 -13.84
C PHE A 124 -6.53 -1.62 -14.76
N GLU A 125 -6.37 -2.78 -15.37
CA GLU A 125 -7.37 -3.38 -16.23
C GLU A 125 -7.53 -4.87 -15.91
N ALA A 126 -8.75 -5.34 -15.89
CA ALA A 126 -9.09 -6.75 -15.83
C ALA A 126 -10.38 -6.98 -16.60
N ASN A 127 -10.39 -7.92 -17.55
CA ASN A 127 -11.59 -8.32 -18.32
C ASN A 127 -12.34 -7.14 -18.98
N GLY A 128 -11.58 -6.14 -19.48
CA GLY A 128 -12.13 -4.91 -20.05
C GLY A 128 -12.63 -3.89 -19.03
N MET A 129 -12.49 -4.18 -17.75
CA MET A 129 -12.85 -3.30 -16.64
C MET A 129 -11.65 -2.41 -16.28
N LYS A 130 -11.81 -1.11 -16.38
CA LYS A 130 -10.79 -0.15 -15.96
C LYS A 130 -10.94 0.18 -14.48
N MET A 131 -9.85 0.08 -13.75
CA MET A 131 -9.80 0.39 -12.31
C MET A 131 -8.74 1.43 -12.01
N ILE A 132 -9.02 2.29 -11.05
CA ILE A 132 -8.10 3.32 -10.53
C ILE A 132 -8.18 3.34 -9.00
N PRO A 133 -7.18 3.89 -8.30
CA PRO A 133 -7.31 4.15 -6.87
C PRO A 133 -8.54 4.99 -6.57
N LEU A 134 -9.31 4.61 -5.56
CA LEU A 134 -10.53 5.33 -5.17
C LEU A 134 -10.32 6.85 -4.97
N PRO A 135 -9.21 7.33 -4.37
CA PRO A 135 -8.97 8.77 -4.26
C PRO A 135 -8.79 9.52 -5.59
N GLU A 136 -8.51 8.80 -6.68
CA GLU A 136 -8.33 9.36 -8.03
C GLU A 136 -9.66 9.47 -8.82
N VAL A 137 -10.75 8.93 -8.27
CA VAL A 137 -12.08 9.05 -8.88
C VAL A 137 -12.56 10.48 -8.72
N ASP A 138 -12.93 11.13 -9.82
CA ASP A 138 -13.47 12.48 -9.81
C ASP A 138 -15.01 12.45 -9.97
N MET A 139 -15.50 12.51 -11.19
CA MET A 139 -16.95 12.60 -11.46
C MET A 139 -17.51 11.35 -12.15
N GLU A 140 -16.68 10.35 -12.43
CA GLU A 140 -17.11 9.12 -13.07
C GLU A 140 -17.96 8.26 -12.15
N ALA A 141 -18.90 7.51 -12.73
CA ALA A 141 -19.58 6.44 -12.04
C ALA A 141 -18.60 5.30 -11.77
N TYR A 142 -18.66 4.73 -10.57
CA TYR A 142 -17.71 3.69 -10.16
C TYR A 142 -18.32 2.67 -9.21
N HIS A 143 -17.66 1.51 -9.12
CA HIS A 143 -17.94 0.45 -8.15
C HIS A 143 -16.69 0.15 -7.31
N VAL A 144 -16.87 0.00 -6.01
CA VAL A 144 -15.82 -0.44 -5.06
C VAL A 144 -16.17 -1.78 -4.41
N TYR A 145 -17.42 -2.20 -4.53
CA TYR A 145 -17.89 -3.51 -4.08
C TYR A 145 -18.14 -4.39 -5.29
N PHE A 146 -17.57 -5.58 -5.26
CA PHE A 146 -17.68 -6.57 -6.33
C PHE A 146 -18.33 -7.83 -5.80
N HIS A 147 -19.16 -8.46 -6.62
CA HIS A 147 -19.69 -9.77 -6.31
C HIS A 147 -18.57 -10.81 -6.23
N LYS A 148 -18.58 -11.56 -5.17
CA LYS A 148 -17.71 -12.74 -5.00
C LYS A 148 -18.31 -13.88 -5.84
N GLU A 149 -17.51 -14.40 -6.77
CA GLU A 149 -17.88 -15.62 -7.49
C GLU A 149 -17.72 -16.88 -6.62
#